data_b2d254e3c1db50fcee16befb3352e082
#
_entry.id   b2d254e3c1db50fcee16befb3352e082
#
_cell.length_a   1.000
_cell.length_b   1.000
_cell.length_c   1.000
_cell.angle_alpha   90.00
_cell.angle_beta   90.00
_cell.angle_gamma   90.00
#
_symmetry.space_group_name_H-M   'P 1'
#
loop_
_entity.id
_entity.type
_entity.pdbx_description
1 polymer ?
#
loop_
_entity_poly.entity_id
_entity_poly.type
_entity_poly.pdbx_seq_one_letter_code
_entity_poly.pdbx_strand_id
1 'polypeptide(L)'
;MPNTSSESLPRDLAEDVVKEVNRDQVKIAAVQISGYDKGDERREGYDAADELIPYIGRAGEDEAQLVVFPEYILGHIKVPSSSTEKIATAAAKHSIYVIVGCWEVYNDDTFANTALFFDRDGKIMGKYYKTHAAVDHYEGTPAWSRPPSDKSREWFLKNDPEWIMNRGNDLPVFEFDFGRVGILTCYDGWFPEPFQVLSLKGAELIVWINGRGGSVEDFIMKTAMFQSHVAMVTANQAYGSGTMIGDPSKWPTRILARCPDKSEAYISATIDLRRIRKIRSTSRNFQERRPELYGKAVEPMSNNGPCNS
;
A
#
# COMPACT_ATOMS: atom_id res chain seq x y z
N MET A 1 -36.66 1.28 -65.83
CA MET A 1 -35.35 1.51 -65.23
C MET A 1 -35.57 2.02 -63.81
N PRO A 2 -35.52 1.21 -62.78
CA PRO A 2 -35.65 1.74 -61.43
C PRO A 2 -34.28 1.97 -60.86
N ASN A 3 -34.22 3.09 -60.24
CA ASN A 3 -33.14 3.64 -59.47
C ASN A 3 -33.07 2.94 -58.08
N THR A 4 -31.97 2.28 -57.74
CA THR A 4 -31.75 1.69 -56.41
C THR A 4 -30.91 2.67 -55.59
N SER A 5 -31.56 3.39 -54.71
CA SER A 5 -30.96 4.16 -53.66
C SER A 5 -30.39 3.24 -52.56
N SER A 6 -29.09 3.19 -52.41
CA SER A 6 -28.41 2.57 -51.25
C SER A 6 -28.52 3.48 -50.06
N GLU A 7 -29.40 3.16 -49.12
CA GLU A 7 -29.39 3.77 -47.80
C GLU A 7 -28.12 3.33 -47.03
N SER A 8 -27.26 4.25 -46.77
CA SER A 8 -26.14 4.09 -45.82
C SER A 8 -26.67 4.20 -44.39
N LEU A 9 -26.55 3.11 -43.62
CA LEU A 9 -26.78 3.13 -42.16
C LEU A 9 -25.84 4.11 -41.47
N PRO A 10 -26.32 4.90 -40.51
CA PRO A 10 -25.46 5.71 -39.70
C PRO A 10 -24.63 4.80 -38.79
N ARG A 11 -23.31 4.92 -38.87
CA ARG A 11 -22.40 4.37 -37.89
C ARG A 11 -22.39 5.30 -36.70
N ASP A 12 -23.16 5.02 -35.69
CA ASP A 12 -22.90 5.49 -34.33
C ASP A 12 -21.67 4.77 -33.82
N LEU A 13 -20.51 5.34 -34.17
CA LEU A 13 -19.28 5.07 -33.44
C LEU A 13 -19.40 5.90 -32.16
N ALA A 14 -19.81 5.26 -31.07
CA ALA A 14 -19.49 5.74 -29.75
C ALA A 14 -17.95 5.86 -29.73
N GLU A 15 -17.45 7.07 -29.82
CA GLU A 15 -16.06 7.36 -29.51
C GLU A 15 -15.87 7.00 -28.05
N ASP A 16 -15.25 5.84 -27.78
CA ASP A 16 -14.67 5.52 -26.51
C ASP A 16 -13.66 6.63 -26.22
N VAL A 17 -14.07 7.60 -25.42
CA VAL A 17 -13.18 8.65 -24.90
C VAL A 17 -12.22 7.95 -23.97
N VAL A 18 -11.11 7.47 -24.51
CA VAL A 18 -10.00 6.97 -23.71
C VAL A 18 -9.50 8.15 -22.89
N LYS A 19 -9.85 8.16 -21.60
CA LYS A 19 -9.44 9.20 -20.66
C LYS A 19 -7.92 9.22 -20.64
N GLU A 20 -7.30 10.29 -21.15
CA GLU A 20 -5.85 10.40 -21.21
C GLU A 20 -5.30 10.40 -19.78
N VAL A 21 -4.43 9.42 -19.47
CA VAL A 21 -3.83 9.29 -18.14
C VAL A 21 -2.80 10.39 -17.94
N ASN A 22 -3.05 11.26 -16.98
CA ASN A 22 -2.07 12.27 -16.59
C ASN A 22 -0.94 11.61 -15.79
N ARG A 23 0.23 11.44 -16.41
CA ARG A 23 1.42 10.82 -15.82
C ARG A 23 2.29 11.79 -15.02
N ASP A 24 1.99 13.07 -15.08
CA ASP A 24 2.78 14.12 -14.46
C ASP A 24 2.16 14.63 -13.15
N GLN A 25 0.82 14.80 -13.17
CA GLN A 25 0.04 15.25 -12.02
C GLN A 25 -0.93 14.15 -11.64
N VAL A 26 -0.59 13.38 -10.62
CA VAL A 26 -1.32 12.17 -10.24
C VAL A 26 -2.10 12.41 -8.96
N LYS A 27 -3.43 12.36 -9.01
CA LYS A 27 -4.26 12.43 -7.81
C LYS A 27 -4.31 11.07 -7.14
N ILE A 28 -3.92 11.02 -5.88
CA ILE A 28 -3.95 9.84 -5.02
C ILE A 28 -5.01 10.06 -3.95
N ALA A 29 -5.80 9.03 -3.66
CA ALA A 29 -6.70 8.98 -2.53
C ALA A 29 -6.20 7.99 -1.47
N ALA A 30 -6.48 8.28 -0.21
CA ALA A 30 -6.24 7.36 0.90
C ALA A 30 -7.44 7.38 1.85
N VAL A 31 -7.75 6.22 2.39
CA VAL A 31 -8.90 6.02 3.26
C VAL A 31 -8.41 5.59 4.64
N GLN A 32 -8.86 6.30 5.65
CA GLN A 32 -8.74 5.93 7.05
C GLN A 32 -10.05 5.29 7.48
N ILE A 33 -10.05 3.99 7.67
CA ILE A 33 -11.25 3.22 8.02
C ILE A 33 -10.85 2.07 8.95
N SER A 34 -11.72 1.69 9.87
CA SER A 34 -11.54 0.51 10.71
C SER A 34 -12.48 -0.59 10.23
N GLY A 35 -11.88 -1.71 9.85
CA GLY A 35 -12.63 -2.88 9.39
C GLY A 35 -12.61 -4.00 10.40
N TYR A 36 -12.01 -5.09 9.99
CA TYR A 36 -11.95 -6.40 10.62
C TYR A 36 -11.70 -6.42 12.14
N ASP A 37 -10.87 -5.53 12.66
CA ASP A 37 -10.44 -5.52 14.07
C ASP A 37 -11.28 -4.59 14.97
N LYS A 38 -12.47 -4.18 14.55
CA LYS A 38 -13.35 -3.38 15.42
C LYS A 38 -13.77 -4.09 16.72
N GLY A 39 -13.31 -5.33 16.94
CA GLY A 39 -13.54 -6.09 18.16
C GLY A 39 -14.99 -6.52 18.40
N ASP A 40 -15.88 -6.18 17.50
CA ASP A 40 -17.29 -6.49 17.61
C ASP A 40 -17.61 -7.82 16.95
N GLU A 41 -18.58 -8.51 17.55
CA GLU A 41 -19.19 -9.72 17.01
C GLU A 41 -19.54 -9.49 15.54
N ARG A 42 -18.87 -10.22 14.67
CA ARG A 42 -19.12 -10.13 13.23
C ARG A 42 -20.57 -10.50 12.98
N ARG A 43 -21.29 -9.55 12.39
CA ARG A 43 -22.63 -9.84 11.90
C ARG A 43 -22.53 -10.99 10.90
N GLU A 44 -23.41 -11.97 11.00
CA GLU A 44 -23.53 -13.02 10.01
C GLU A 44 -23.63 -12.39 8.61
N GLY A 45 -22.77 -12.82 7.68
CA GLY A 45 -22.69 -12.26 6.33
C GLY A 45 -21.93 -10.94 6.19
N TYR A 46 -21.24 -10.45 7.23
CA TYR A 46 -20.39 -9.27 7.12
C TYR A 46 -19.23 -9.50 6.13
N ASP A 47 -19.08 -8.59 5.17
CA ASP A 47 -17.96 -8.54 4.24
C ASP A 47 -17.39 -7.12 4.24
N ALA A 48 -16.17 -6.97 4.73
CA ALA A 48 -15.49 -5.67 4.79
C ALA A 48 -15.39 -4.98 3.43
N ALA A 49 -15.37 -5.72 2.32
CA ALA A 49 -15.34 -5.15 0.98
C ALA A 49 -16.55 -4.23 0.71
N ASP A 50 -17.73 -4.53 1.28
CA ASP A 50 -18.92 -3.71 1.10
C ASP A 50 -18.77 -2.30 1.68
N GLU A 51 -17.95 -2.14 2.74
CA GLU A 51 -17.64 -0.83 3.32
C GLU A 51 -16.61 -0.04 2.48
N LEU A 52 -15.79 -0.72 1.68
CA LEU A 52 -14.74 -0.08 0.88
C LEU A 52 -15.26 0.42 -0.48
N ILE A 53 -16.29 -0.22 -1.04
CA ILE A 53 -16.86 0.12 -2.37
C ILE A 53 -17.29 1.59 -2.46
N PRO A 54 -18.00 2.19 -1.48
CA PRO A 54 -18.35 3.60 -1.52
C PRO A 54 -17.15 4.54 -1.63
N TYR A 55 -16.03 4.19 -0.98
CA TYR A 55 -14.79 4.98 -1.06
C TYR A 55 -14.09 4.83 -2.41
N ILE A 56 -14.14 3.64 -3.03
CA ILE A 56 -13.65 3.45 -4.41
C ILE A 56 -14.49 4.30 -5.37
N GLY A 57 -15.81 4.30 -5.21
CA GLY A 57 -16.71 5.15 -5.97
C GLY A 57 -16.38 6.63 -5.82
N ARG A 58 -16.23 7.10 -4.58
CA ARG A 58 -15.82 8.48 -4.28
C ARG A 58 -14.48 8.85 -4.90
N ALA A 59 -13.50 7.94 -4.86
CA ALA A 59 -12.20 8.17 -5.47
C ALA A 59 -12.29 8.29 -7.00
N GLY A 60 -13.16 7.50 -7.64
CA GLY A 60 -13.46 7.61 -9.07
C GLY A 60 -14.12 8.93 -9.44
N GLU A 61 -15.11 9.37 -8.64
CA GLU A 61 -15.78 10.68 -8.80
C GLU A 61 -14.82 11.86 -8.58
N ASP A 62 -13.88 11.71 -7.63
CA ASP A 62 -12.81 12.68 -7.35
C ASP A 62 -11.67 12.62 -8.39
N GLU A 63 -11.79 11.80 -9.43
CA GLU A 63 -10.78 11.61 -10.47
C GLU A 63 -9.42 11.15 -9.94
N ALA A 64 -9.38 10.47 -8.80
CA ALA A 64 -8.17 9.85 -8.31
C ALA A 64 -7.74 8.70 -9.23
N GLN A 65 -6.44 8.56 -9.41
CA GLN A 65 -5.88 7.48 -10.21
C GLN A 65 -5.58 6.21 -9.38
N LEU A 66 -5.41 6.40 -8.08
CA LEU A 66 -5.17 5.34 -7.10
C LEU A 66 -5.93 5.64 -5.81
N VAL A 67 -6.56 4.63 -5.22
CA VAL A 67 -7.07 4.66 -3.85
C VAL A 67 -6.38 3.60 -3.00
N VAL A 68 -5.97 3.99 -1.79
CA VAL A 68 -5.21 3.16 -0.85
C VAL A 68 -6.02 2.93 0.42
N PHE A 69 -6.14 1.67 0.82
CA PHE A 69 -6.78 1.22 2.04
C PHE A 69 -5.77 0.66 3.05
N PRO A 70 -6.14 0.57 4.34
CA PRO A 70 -5.26 0.08 5.39
C PRO A 70 -4.82 -1.39 5.23
N GLU A 71 -3.82 -1.76 6.04
CA GLU A 71 -3.36 -3.12 6.26
C GLU A 71 -4.50 -4.00 6.79
N TYR A 72 -4.56 -5.25 6.35
CA TYR A 72 -5.51 -6.32 6.68
C TYR A 72 -6.99 -5.92 6.83
N ILE A 73 -7.40 -4.83 6.18
CA ILE A 73 -8.76 -4.29 6.28
C ILE A 73 -9.85 -5.27 5.82
N LEU A 74 -9.53 -6.17 4.86
CA LEU A 74 -10.44 -7.21 4.40
C LEU A 74 -10.51 -8.42 5.35
N GLY A 75 -9.69 -8.46 6.41
CA GLY A 75 -9.61 -9.61 7.32
C GLY A 75 -9.01 -10.85 6.65
N HIS A 76 -9.36 -12.03 7.18
CA HIS A 76 -8.88 -13.32 6.70
C HIS A 76 -9.70 -13.79 5.50
N ILE A 77 -9.10 -13.80 4.32
CA ILE A 77 -9.76 -14.18 3.07
C ILE A 77 -8.85 -15.07 2.22
N LYS A 78 -9.45 -15.95 1.41
CA LYS A 78 -8.75 -16.56 0.28
C LYS A 78 -8.69 -15.56 -0.88
N VAL A 79 -7.67 -15.68 -1.72
CA VAL A 79 -7.52 -14.84 -2.90
C VAL A 79 -7.36 -15.75 -4.13
N PRO A 80 -8.32 -15.73 -5.09
CA PRO A 80 -9.52 -14.86 -5.15
C PRO A 80 -10.64 -15.29 -4.20
N SER A 81 -11.59 -14.37 -3.94
CA SER A 81 -12.79 -14.57 -3.15
C SER A 81 -13.88 -13.59 -3.57
N SER A 82 -15.11 -13.74 -3.03
CA SER A 82 -16.20 -12.79 -3.25
C SER A 82 -15.82 -11.36 -2.87
N SER A 83 -15.09 -11.17 -1.78
CA SER A 83 -14.60 -9.85 -1.36
C SER A 83 -13.67 -9.23 -2.40
N THR A 84 -12.71 -10.02 -2.94
CA THR A 84 -11.80 -9.52 -3.99
C THR A 84 -12.53 -9.26 -5.31
N GLU A 85 -13.57 -10.03 -5.65
CA GLU A 85 -14.39 -9.81 -6.84
C GLU A 85 -15.20 -8.51 -6.75
N LYS A 86 -15.73 -8.18 -5.57
CA LYS A 86 -16.40 -6.90 -5.31
C LYS A 86 -15.45 -5.71 -5.52
N ILE A 87 -14.24 -5.77 -4.96
CA ILE A 87 -13.21 -4.74 -5.14
C ILE A 87 -12.82 -4.62 -6.62
N ALA A 88 -12.58 -5.76 -7.29
CA ALA A 88 -12.25 -5.82 -8.72
C ALA A 88 -13.33 -5.14 -9.58
N THR A 89 -14.60 -5.45 -9.31
CA THR A 89 -15.75 -4.86 -10.01
C THR A 89 -15.80 -3.33 -9.81
N ALA A 90 -15.58 -2.86 -8.57
CA ALA A 90 -15.57 -1.43 -8.28
C ALA A 90 -14.38 -0.72 -8.92
N ALA A 91 -13.18 -1.32 -8.90
CA ALA A 91 -12.00 -0.79 -9.56
C ALA A 91 -12.20 -0.62 -11.07
N ALA A 92 -12.73 -1.66 -11.73
CA ALA A 92 -13.04 -1.62 -13.17
C ALA A 92 -14.11 -0.60 -13.51
N LYS A 93 -15.20 -0.55 -12.73
CA LYS A 93 -16.30 0.41 -12.93
C LYS A 93 -15.83 1.86 -12.94
N HIS A 94 -14.87 2.20 -12.09
CA HIS A 94 -14.35 3.56 -11.94
C HIS A 94 -13.01 3.77 -12.65
N SER A 95 -12.49 2.73 -13.33
CA SER A 95 -11.17 2.74 -14.01
C SER A 95 -10.05 3.29 -13.12
N ILE A 96 -9.96 2.78 -11.88
CA ILE A 96 -9.05 3.26 -10.84
C ILE A 96 -8.19 2.10 -10.30
N TYR A 97 -6.93 2.39 -9.97
CA TYR A 97 -6.11 1.44 -9.22
C TYR A 97 -6.54 1.39 -7.76
N VAL A 98 -6.54 0.18 -7.18
CA VAL A 98 -6.86 -0.03 -5.76
C VAL A 98 -5.76 -0.83 -5.09
N ILE A 99 -5.30 -0.37 -3.91
CA ILE A 99 -4.41 -1.12 -3.03
C ILE A 99 -5.14 -1.36 -1.71
N VAL A 100 -5.21 -2.62 -1.29
CA VAL A 100 -5.96 -3.03 -0.09
C VAL A 100 -5.26 -4.18 0.63
N GLY A 101 -5.21 -4.12 1.97
CA GLY A 101 -4.61 -5.15 2.80
C GLY A 101 -5.57 -6.27 3.22
N CYS A 102 -5.05 -7.49 3.34
CA CYS A 102 -5.76 -8.64 3.90
C CYS A 102 -4.82 -9.61 4.62
N TRP A 103 -5.37 -10.49 5.44
CA TRP A 103 -4.75 -11.76 5.81
C TRP A 103 -5.12 -12.78 4.73
N GLU A 104 -4.20 -13.05 3.79
CA GLU A 104 -4.42 -14.04 2.74
C GLU A 104 -4.23 -15.44 3.30
N VAL A 105 -5.28 -16.26 3.29
CA VAL A 105 -5.28 -17.63 3.80
C VAL A 105 -5.07 -18.61 2.65
N TYR A 106 -4.13 -19.54 2.82
CA TYR A 106 -3.83 -20.60 1.86
C TYR A 106 -4.57 -21.91 2.18
N ASN A 107 -4.52 -22.87 1.24
CA ASN A 107 -5.26 -24.12 1.37
C ASN A 107 -4.72 -25.05 2.47
N ASP A 108 -3.47 -24.85 2.91
CA ASP A 108 -2.81 -25.56 4.01
C ASP A 108 -2.98 -24.86 5.37
N ASP A 109 -3.93 -23.92 5.45
CA ASP A 109 -4.19 -23.08 6.62
C ASP A 109 -3.01 -22.20 7.06
N THR A 110 -1.99 -22.07 6.23
CA THR A 110 -0.99 -21.01 6.40
C THR A 110 -1.54 -19.68 5.87
N PHE A 111 -0.94 -18.56 6.24
CA PHE A 111 -1.43 -17.24 5.85
C PHE A 111 -0.28 -16.24 5.75
N ALA A 112 -0.55 -15.14 5.07
CA ALA A 112 0.36 -14.01 4.93
C ALA A 112 -0.38 -12.68 5.12
N ASN A 113 0.32 -11.68 5.63
CA ASN A 113 -0.14 -10.30 5.62
C ASN A 113 0.15 -9.73 4.23
N THR A 114 -0.90 -9.55 3.44
CA THR A 114 -0.81 -9.29 1.99
C THR A 114 -1.45 -7.97 1.62
N ALA A 115 -0.76 -7.19 0.80
CA ALA A 115 -1.37 -6.09 0.06
C ALA A 115 -1.67 -6.56 -1.37
N LEU A 116 -2.92 -6.38 -1.79
CA LEU A 116 -3.43 -6.69 -3.12
C LEU A 116 -3.47 -5.43 -3.97
N PHE A 117 -3.06 -5.56 -5.23
CA PHE A 117 -3.05 -4.48 -6.21
C PHE A 117 -4.03 -4.81 -7.33
N PHE A 118 -5.06 -4.00 -7.48
CA PHE A 118 -6.01 -4.10 -8.59
C PHE A 118 -5.70 -3.02 -9.63
N ASP A 119 -5.68 -3.42 -10.89
CA ASP A 119 -5.55 -2.50 -12.01
C ASP A 119 -6.91 -1.85 -12.38
N ARG A 120 -6.90 -0.98 -13.39
CA ARG A 120 -8.09 -0.26 -13.85
C ARG A 120 -9.14 -1.15 -14.51
N ASP A 121 -8.77 -2.37 -14.89
CA ASP A 121 -9.68 -3.39 -15.41
C ASP A 121 -10.20 -4.30 -14.29
N GLY A 122 -9.81 -4.06 -13.04
CA GLY A 122 -10.18 -4.88 -11.88
C GLY A 122 -9.38 -6.16 -11.75
N LYS A 123 -8.29 -6.35 -12.49
CA LYS A 123 -7.44 -7.54 -12.35
C LYS A 123 -6.47 -7.35 -11.19
N ILE A 124 -6.20 -8.42 -10.44
CA ILE A 124 -5.10 -8.44 -9.48
C ILE A 124 -3.80 -8.46 -10.27
N MET A 125 -3.15 -7.29 -10.38
CA MET A 125 -1.90 -7.12 -11.09
C MET A 125 -0.67 -7.52 -10.29
N GLY A 126 -0.81 -7.64 -8.96
CA GLY A 126 0.28 -8.02 -8.08
C GLY A 126 -0.12 -8.15 -6.63
N LYS A 127 0.80 -8.71 -5.86
CA LYS A 127 0.70 -8.86 -4.41
C LYS A 127 2.01 -8.49 -3.75
N TYR A 128 1.93 -7.93 -2.56
CA TYR A 128 3.08 -7.75 -1.68
C TYR A 128 2.82 -8.49 -0.37
N TYR A 129 3.79 -9.22 0.09
CA TYR A 129 3.78 -9.93 1.36
C TYR A 129 4.67 -9.20 2.35
N LYS A 130 4.14 -8.85 3.51
CA LYS A 130 4.88 -8.14 4.57
C LYS A 130 6.17 -8.89 4.91
N THR A 131 7.28 -8.16 4.94
CA THR A 131 8.61 -8.75 5.12
C THR A 131 9.07 -8.75 6.57
N HIS A 132 8.71 -7.71 7.35
CA HIS A 132 9.11 -7.56 8.75
C HIS A 132 7.90 -7.77 9.66
N ALA A 133 7.94 -8.83 10.47
CA ALA A 133 6.89 -9.10 11.44
C ALA A 133 6.97 -8.14 12.62
N ALA A 134 5.85 -7.51 12.96
CA ALA A 134 5.70 -6.74 14.19
C ALA A 134 5.26 -7.68 15.30
N VAL A 135 6.22 -8.23 16.04
CA VAL A 135 5.99 -9.24 17.07
C VAL A 135 6.39 -8.73 18.44
N ASP A 136 5.67 -9.14 19.47
CA ASP A 136 6.00 -8.81 20.83
C ASP A 136 7.29 -9.51 21.28
N HIS A 137 7.98 -8.88 22.22
CA HIS A 137 9.14 -9.46 22.87
C HIS A 137 8.70 -10.31 24.06
N TYR A 138 9.10 -11.58 24.05
CA TYR A 138 8.86 -12.51 25.15
C TYR A 138 10.17 -12.79 25.92
N GLU A 139 10.08 -12.88 27.25
CA GLU A 139 11.23 -13.10 28.10
C GLU A 139 12.03 -14.34 27.64
N GLY A 140 13.34 -14.17 27.52
CA GLY A 140 14.25 -15.22 27.07
C GLY A 140 14.22 -15.52 25.56
N THR A 141 13.42 -14.78 24.78
CA THR A 141 13.30 -14.99 23.35
C THR A 141 13.60 -13.70 22.58
N PRO A 142 14.69 -13.62 21.81
CA PRO A 142 14.92 -12.49 20.91
C PRO A 142 13.81 -12.41 19.87
N ALA A 143 13.26 -11.20 19.65
CA ALA A 143 12.14 -10.97 18.76
C ALA A 143 12.36 -11.43 17.30
N TRP A 144 13.60 -11.55 16.87
CA TRP A 144 13.98 -12.02 15.51
C TRP A 144 14.22 -13.52 15.40
N SER A 145 14.15 -14.29 16.49
CA SER A 145 14.56 -15.70 16.49
C SER A 145 13.44 -16.65 16.10
N ARG A 146 12.76 -17.18 17.06
CA ARG A 146 11.71 -18.16 16.87
C ARG A 146 10.52 -17.83 17.75
N PRO A 147 9.30 -18.24 17.32
CA PRO A 147 8.14 -18.15 18.21
C PRO A 147 8.43 -18.90 19.50
N PRO A 148 7.98 -18.39 20.68
CA PRO A 148 8.08 -19.09 21.94
C PRO A 148 7.51 -20.52 21.85
N SER A 149 8.29 -21.50 22.31
CA SER A 149 7.90 -22.93 22.21
C SER A 149 6.79 -23.34 23.16
N ASP A 150 6.48 -22.52 24.17
CA ASP A 150 5.44 -22.73 25.17
C ASP A 150 4.04 -22.26 24.72
N LYS A 151 3.94 -21.62 23.55
CA LYS A 151 2.70 -21.11 22.99
C LYS A 151 2.17 -22.02 21.88
N SER A 152 0.86 -22.24 21.87
CA SER A 152 0.20 -22.99 20.79
C SER A 152 -0.05 -22.15 19.56
N ARG A 153 -0.31 -22.79 18.42
CA ARG A 153 -0.71 -22.10 17.19
C ARG A 153 -1.96 -21.24 17.40
N GLU A 154 -2.95 -21.76 18.14
CA GLU A 154 -4.20 -21.06 18.43
C GLU A 154 -3.93 -19.80 19.26
N TRP A 155 -2.97 -19.88 20.18
CA TRP A 155 -2.55 -18.73 20.96
C TRP A 155 -1.98 -17.63 20.04
N PHE A 156 -1.07 -17.99 19.10
CA PHE A 156 -0.51 -17.03 18.15
C PHE A 156 -1.58 -16.42 17.26
N LEU A 157 -2.48 -17.22 16.70
CA LEU A 157 -3.57 -16.71 15.84
C LEU A 157 -4.44 -15.67 16.55
N LYS A 158 -4.59 -15.79 17.87
CA LYS A 158 -5.40 -14.89 18.67
C LYS A 158 -4.64 -13.63 19.14
N ASN A 159 -3.37 -13.78 19.50
CA ASN A 159 -2.64 -12.76 20.24
C ASN A 159 -1.50 -12.10 19.44
N ASP A 160 -0.80 -12.87 18.60
CA ASP A 160 0.38 -12.39 17.89
C ASP A 160 0.61 -13.18 16.58
N PRO A 161 -0.30 -13.03 15.59
CA PRO A 161 -0.31 -13.87 14.39
C PRO A 161 0.94 -13.69 13.52
N GLU A 162 1.60 -12.54 13.60
CA GLU A 162 2.78 -12.26 12.76
C GLU A 162 3.98 -13.17 13.08
N TRP A 163 4.03 -13.82 14.26
CA TRP A 163 5.04 -14.84 14.56
C TRP A 163 4.99 -16.03 13.61
N ILE A 164 3.80 -16.41 13.17
CA ILE A 164 3.55 -17.64 12.41
C ILE A 164 3.07 -17.39 10.98
N MET A 165 2.99 -16.14 10.54
CA MET A 165 2.67 -15.80 9.15
C MET A 165 3.79 -16.16 8.19
N ASN A 166 3.46 -16.46 6.95
CA ASN A 166 4.40 -16.50 5.84
C ASN A 166 4.89 -15.08 5.53
N ARG A 167 6.20 -14.86 5.61
CA ARG A 167 6.82 -13.55 5.35
C ARG A 167 7.20 -13.42 3.89
N GLY A 168 7.09 -12.21 3.36
CA GLY A 168 7.66 -11.86 2.08
C GLY A 168 9.20 -11.91 2.09
N ASN A 169 9.78 -12.04 0.92
CA ASN A 169 11.24 -12.09 0.71
C ASN A 169 11.72 -11.11 -0.36
N ASP A 170 10.86 -10.18 -0.80
CA ASP A 170 11.20 -9.15 -1.78
C ASP A 170 10.53 -7.82 -1.43
N LEU A 171 11.13 -6.74 -1.92
CA LEU A 171 10.60 -5.37 -1.92
C LEU A 171 10.30 -5.01 -3.38
N PRO A 172 9.13 -5.38 -3.91
CA PRO A 172 8.79 -5.19 -5.31
C PRO A 172 8.42 -3.74 -5.64
N VAL A 173 8.63 -3.38 -6.90
CA VAL A 173 8.14 -2.15 -7.50
C VAL A 173 7.22 -2.54 -8.65
N PHE A 174 6.00 -2.00 -8.65
CA PHE A 174 4.97 -2.29 -9.64
C PHE A 174 4.87 -1.16 -10.66
N GLU A 175 4.70 -1.53 -11.93
CA GLU A 175 4.50 -0.56 -13.01
C GLU A 175 3.02 -0.21 -13.13
N PHE A 176 2.67 1.03 -12.81
CA PHE A 176 1.35 1.61 -13.08
C PHE A 176 1.44 2.48 -14.34
N ASP A 177 0.33 2.75 -14.98
CA ASP A 177 0.32 3.57 -16.20
C ASP A 177 0.79 5.03 -15.97
N PHE A 178 0.72 5.52 -14.74
CA PHE A 178 1.23 6.83 -14.35
C PHE A 178 2.67 6.82 -13.82
N GLY A 179 3.21 5.66 -13.41
CA GLY A 179 4.57 5.59 -12.84
C GLY A 179 4.79 4.35 -11.98
N ARG A 180 5.92 4.31 -11.29
CA ARG A 180 6.38 3.16 -10.50
C ARG A 180 6.00 3.30 -9.03
N VAL A 181 5.35 2.28 -8.50
CA VAL A 181 4.84 2.25 -7.13
C VAL A 181 5.50 1.13 -6.33
N GLY A 182 6.18 1.50 -5.24
CA GLY A 182 6.65 0.57 -4.20
C GLY A 182 5.65 0.46 -3.07
N ILE A 183 5.76 -0.56 -2.25
CA ILE A 183 4.89 -0.78 -1.10
C ILE A 183 5.65 -1.26 0.12
N LEU A 184 5.18 -0.82 1.28
CA LEU A 184 5.55 -1.28 2.61
C LEU A 184 4.31 -1.48 3.46
N THR A 185 4.38 -2.39 4.41
CA THR A 185 3.29 -2.66 5.35
C THR A 185 3.76 -2.47 6.79
N CYS A 186 3.15 -1.52 7.49
CA CYS A 186 3.28 -1.27 8.93
C CYS A 186 4.75 -1.27 9.40
N TYR A 187 5.19 -2.33 10.07
CA TYR A 187 6.53 -2.44 10.66
C TYR A 187 7.67 -2.38 9.65
N ASP A 188 7.44 -2.69 8.37
CA ASP A 188 8.45 -2.51 7.31
C ASP A 188 8.95 -1.06 7.24
N GLY A 189 8.09 -0.09 7.53
CA GLY A 189 8.43 1.33 7.51
C GLY A 189 9.18 1.84 8.75
N TRP A 190 9.52 0.97 9.70
CA TRP A 190 10.38 1.33 10.85
C TRP A 190 11.86 1.21 10.51
N PHE A 191 12.17 0.60 9.38
CA PHE A 191 13.53 0.41 8.88
C PHE A 191 13.80 1.41 7.74
N PRO A 192 14.94 2.11 7.73
CA PRO A 192 15.26 3.06 6.64
C PRO A 192 15.59 2.36 5.31
N GLU A 193 16.12 1.12 5.36
CA GLU A 193 16.60 0.39 4.19
C GLU A 193 15.50 0.11 3.16
N PRO A 194 14.29 -0.36 3.53
CA PRO A 194 13.21 -0.63 2.58
C PRO A 194 12.86 0.57 1.70
N PHE A 195 12.80 1.78 2.27
CA PHE A 195 12.53 2.99 1.48
C PHE A 195 13.63 3.25 0.46
N GLN A 196 14.90 3.08 0.86
CA GLN A 196 16.03 3.27 -0.04
C GLN A 196 16.05 2.21 -1.14
N VAL A 197 15.80 0.94 -0.80
CA VAL A 197 15.77 -0.16 -1.77
C VAL A 197 14.67 0.08 -2.81
N LEU A 198 13.45 0.38 -2.39
CA LEU A 198 12.34 0.67 -3.31
C LEU A 198 12.66 1.87 -4.21
N SER A 199 13.21 2.93 -3.64
CA SER A 199 13.63 4.10 -4.41
C SER A 199 14.68 3.76 -5.45
N LEU A 200 15.72 3.00 -5.09
CA LEU A 200 16.79 2.57 -6.00
C LEU A 200 16.30 1.60 -7.07
N LYS A 201 15.27 0.79 -6.78
CA LYS A 201 14.55 -0.02 -7.77
C LYS A 201 13.66 0.83 -8.70
N GLY A 202 13.57 2.14 -8.46
CA GLY A 202 12.90 3.09 -9.34
C GLY A 202 11.50 3.51 -8.90
N ALA A 203 11.04 3.16 -7.70
CA ALA A 203 9.77 3.65 -7.20
C ALA A 203 9.73 5.19 -7.16
N GLU A 204 8.65 5.78 -7.64
CA GLU A 204 8.38 7.23 -7.65
C GLU A 204 7.37 7.60 -6.56
N LEU A 205 6.49 6.64 -6.23
CA LEU A 205 5.56 6.66 -5.12
C LEU A 205 5.80 5.44 -4.25
N ILE A 206 5.84 5.61 -2.92
CA ILE A 206 5.79 4.50 -1.97
C ILE A 206 4.49 4.57 -1.20
N VAL A 207 3.74 3.48 -1.25
CA VAL A 207 2.55 3.24 -0.43
C VAL A 207 2.98 2.58 0.87
N TRP A 208 2.48 3.05 2.00
CA TRP A 208 2.76 2.47 3.32
C TRP A 208 1.45 2.24 4.07
N ILE A 209 0.89 1.03 3.91
CA ILE A 209 -0.35 0.64 4.59
C ILE A 209 -0.07 0.19 6.02
N ASN A 210 -0.97 0.53 6.93
CA ASN A 210 -0.81 0.29 8.37
C ASN A 210 -2.13 -0.20 8.99
N GLY A 211 -2.00 -0.98 10.06
CA GLY A 211 -3.11 -1.45 10.90
C GLY A 211 -2.79 -1.33 12.38
N ARG A 212 -2.09 -0.27 12.78
CA ARG A 212 -1.59 -0.10 14.13
C ARG A 212 -2.44 0.84 14.98
N GLY A 213 -2.45 0.63 16.29
CA GLY A 213 -3.21 1.43 17.26
C GLY A 213 -2.67 2.84 17.50
N GLY A 214 -1.43 3.13 17.08
CA GLY A 214 -0.80 4.45 17.15
C GLY A 214 -0.91 5.20 15.82
N SER A 215 -0.81 6.54 15.88
CA SER A 215 -0.74 7.37 14.68
C SER A 215 0.53 7.07 13.88
N VAL A 216 0.42 7.08 12.55
CA VAL A 216 1.60 7.03 11.68
C VAL A 216 2.41 8.32 11.84
N GLU A 217 3.70 8.19 12.07
CA GLU A 217 4.58 9.32 12.34
C GLU A 217 4.95 10.06 11.05
N ASP A 218 4.63 11.34 11.01
CA ASP A 218 4.93 12.18 9.85
C ASP A 218 6.43 12.43 9.66
N PHE A 219 7.23 12.36 10.73
CA PHE A 219 8.68 12.52 10.62
C PHE A 219 9.34 11.36 9.87
N ILE A 220 8.86 10.11 10.05
CA ILE A 220 9.35 8.96 9.26
C ILE A 220 9.05 9.20 7.80
N MET A 221 7.79 9.54 7.49
CA MET A 221 7.35 9.81 6.12
C MET A 221 8.14 10.94 5.46
N LYS A 222 8.32 12.08 6.17
CA LYS A 222 9.09 13.22 5.67
C LYS A 222 10.56 12.87 5.44
N THR A 223 11.17 12.10 6.35
CA THR A 223 12.56 11.65 6.22
C THR A 223 12.72 10.74 5.02
N ALA A 224 11.85 9.74 4.87
CA ALA A 224 11.88 8.82 3.74
C ALA A 224 11.70 9.57 2.40
N MET A 225 10.72 10.47 2.30
CA MET A 225 10.51 11.30 1.11
C MET A 225 11.73 12.16 0.77
N PHE A 226 12.36 12.78 1.78
CA PHE A 226 13.53 13.62 1.57
C PHE A 226 14.75 12.82 1.12
N GLN A 227 15.05 11.71 1.79
CA GLN A 227 16.25 10.91 1.52
C GLN A 227 16.12 10.09 0.23
N SER A 228 14.91 9.63 -0.09
CA SER A 228 14.66 8.71 -1.20
C SER A 228 14.07 9.40 -2.44
N HIS A 229 13.72 10.69 -2.34
CA HIS A 229 13.09 11.47 -3.42
C HIS A 229 11.88 10.74 -4.04
N VAL A 230 10.96 10.29 -3.21
CA VAL A 230 9.72 9.62 -3.59
C VAL A 230 8.52 10.36 -3.00
N ALA A 231 7.38 10.36 -3.69
CA ALA A 231 6.12 10.67 -3.03
C ALA A 231 5.74 9.54 -2.09
N MET A 232 4.91 9.83 -1.10
CA MET A 232 4.40 8.81 -0.19
C MET A 232 2.92 8.98 0.10
N VAL A 233 2.23 7.87 0.25
CA VAL A 233 0.89 7.80 0.81
C VAL A 233 0.87 6.76 1.92
N THR A 234 0.32 7.13 3.08
CA THR A 234 0.04 6.19 4.15
C THR A 234 -1.47 6.02 4.31
N ALA A 235 -1.91 4.80 4.58
CA ALA A 235 -3.27 4.51 5.03
C ALA A 235 -3.19 3.70 6.32
N ASN A 236 -3.83 4.17 7.38
CA ASN A 236 -3.90 3.47 8.65
C ASN A 236 -5.35 3.22 9.03
N GLN A 237 -5.58 2.21 9.86
CA GLN A 237 -6.90 2.00 10.43
C GLN A 237 -7.32 3.17 11.31
N ALA A 238 -8.62 3.48 11.35
CA ALA A 238 -9.14 4.69 12.00
C ALA A 238 -8.82 4.73 13.50
N TYR A 239 -8.79 3.59 14.18
CA TYR A 239 -8.44 3.54 15.59
C TYR A 239 -6.98 4.00 15.89
N GLY A 240 -6.11 4.01 14.89
CA GLY A 240 -4.71 4.46 15.00
C GLY A 240 -4.47 5.89 14.50
N SER A 241 -5.17 6.32 13.47
CA SER A 241 -4.99 7.60 12.77
C SER A 241 -3.68 7.72 11.96
N GLY A 242 -3.43 8.89 11.38
CA GLY A 242 -2.18 9.19 10.69
C GLY A 242 -2.15 8.81 9.21
N THR A 243 -3.31 8.65 8.58
CA THR A 243 -3.42 8.55 7.12
C THR A 243 -3.03 9.89 6.49
N MET A 244 -2.05 9.85 5.56
CA MET A 244 -1.44 11.05 4.99
C MET A 244 -1.00 10.84 3.54
N ILE A 245 -0.92 11.93 2.78
CA ILE A 245 -0.31 11.99 1.44
C ILE A 245 0.76 13.06 1.47
N GLY A 246 1.95 12.76 0.96
CA GLY A 246 3.09 13.67 0.97
C GLY A 246 3.83 13.69 -0.36
N ASP A 247 4.48 14.82 -0.61
CA ASP A 247 5.21 15.10 -1.84
C ASP A 247 6.52 15.84 -1.53
N PRO A 248 7.68 15.30 -1.95
CA PRO A 248 8.98 15.95 -1.78
C PRO A 248 9.28 17.01 -2.85
N SER A 249 8.38 17.23 -3.80
CA SER A 249 8.65 18.05 -4.99
C SER A 249 8.94 19.51 -4.69
N LYS A 250 8.63 19.98 -3.48
CA LYS A 250 8.93 21.34 -3.00
C LYS A 250 9.67 21.26 -1.67
N TRP A 251 10.64 22.18 -1.47
CA TRP A 251 11.28 22.36 -0.18
C TRP A 251 10.49 23.34 0.70
N PRO A 252 10.31 23.03 1.98
CA PRO A 252 10.54 21.74 2.66
C PRO A 252 9.55 20.67 2.20
N THR A 253 9.94 19.42 2.33
CA THR A 253 9.07 18.24 2.10
C THR A 253 7.74 18.41 2.84
N ARG A 254 6.61 18.20 2.15
CA ARG A 254 5.28 18.54 2.67
C ARG A 254 4.36 17.34 2.78
N ILE A 255 3.56 17.35 3.83
CA ILE A 255 2.31 16.59 3.87
C ILE A 255 1.25 17.46 3.19
N LEU A 256 0.65 16.93 2.13
CA LEU A 256 -0.35 17.63 1.32
C LEU A 256 -1.75 17.45 1.88
N ALA A 257 -2.05 16.26 2.40
CA ALA A 257 -3.31 15.93 3.04
C ALA A 257 -3.06 15.00 4.23
N ARG A 258 -3.88 15.13 5.27
CA ARG A 258 -3.82 14.32 6.49
C ARG A 258 -5.22 14.16 7.05
N CYS A 259 -5.57 12.96 7.52
CA CYS A 259 -6.75 12.77 8.36
C CYS A 259 -6.54 13.46 9.73
N PRO A 260 -7.54 14.20 10.23
CA PRO A 260 -7.36 15.07 11.40
C PRO A 260 -7.22 14.31 12.71
N ASP A 261 -7.89 13.18 12.84
CA ASP A 261 -8.03 12.42 14.09
C ASP A 261 -8.22 10.91 13.82
N LYS A 262 -8.79 10.19 14.79
CA LYS A 262 -9.10 8.76 14.72
C LYS A 262 -10.45 8.43 14.07
N SER A 263 -11.13 9.39 13.45
CA SER A 263 -12.36 9.14 12.72
C SER A 263 -12.12 8.48 11.37
N GLU A 264 -13.14 7.84 10.83
CA GLU A 264 -13.13 7.38 9.45
C GLU A 264 -13.12 8.60 8.51
N ALA A 265 -12.22 8.57 7.53
CA ALA A 265 -12.02 9.72 6.65
C ALA A 265 -11.47 9.29 5.29
N TYR A 266 -11.80 10.09 4.29
CA TYR A 266 -11.25 10.05 2.95
C TYR A 266 -10.46 11.33 2.72
N ILE A 267 -9.23 11.19 2.23
CA ILE A 267 -8.39 12.30 1.80
C ILE A 267 -7.89 12.06 0.38
N SER A 268 -7.66 13.14 -0.36
CA SER A 268 -6.97 13.07 -1.65
C SER A 268 -6.02 14.25 -1.82
N ALA A 269 -5.00 14.06 -2.64
CA ALA A 269 -4.07 15.10 -3.04
C ALA A 269 -3.42 14.77 -4.38
N THR A 270 -3.03 15.79 -5.13
CA THR A 270 -2.28 15.63 -6.37
C THR A 270 -0.78 15.75 -6.10
N ILE A 271 -0.03 14.72 -6.51
CA ILE A 271 1.44 14.69 -6.46
C ILE A 271 2.03 15.06 -7.81
N ASP A 272 3.19 15.74 -7.81
CA ASP A 272 3.90 16.17 -9.02
C ASP A 272 5.02 15.18 -9.38
N LEU A 273 4.68 14.09 -10.09
CA LEU A 273 5.65 13.07 -10.50
C LEU A 273 6.67 13.62 -11.49
N ARG A 274 6.30 14.54 -12.38
CA ARG A 274 7.25 15.18 -13.30
C ARG A 274 8.38 15.87 -12.54
N ARG A 275 8.02 16.60 -11.47
CA ARG A 275 9.02 17.28 -10.65
C ARG A 275 9.86 16.32 -9.83
N ILE A 276 9.25 15.25 -9.31
CA ILE A 276 9.97 14.18 -8.62
C ILE A 276 10.98 13.53 -9.56
N ARG A 277 10.60 13.17 -10.79
CA ARG A 277 11.50 12.64 -11.84
C ARG A 277 12.68 13.59 -12.11
N LYS A 278 12.39 14.89 -12.21
CA LYS A 278 13.43 15.90 -12.40
C LYS A 278 14.39 15.97 -11.20
N ILE A 279 13.87 15.98 -9.96
CA ILE A 279 14.70 15.97 -8.76
C ILE A 279 15.60 14.73 -8.76
N ARG A 280 15.03 13.54 -9.00
CA ARG A 280 15.76 12.26 -9.01
C ARG A 280 16.89 12.24 -10.06
N SER A 281 16.63 12.77 -11.27
CA SER A 281 17.63 12.81 -12.34
C SER A 281 18.80 13.77 -12.09
N THR A 282 18.60 14.76 -11.21
CA THR A 282 19.61 15.77 -10.89
C THR A 282 20.13 15.69 -9.46
N SER A 283 19.65 14.74 -8.68
CA SER A 283 19.99 14.62 -7.26
C SER A 283 21.42 14.16 -7.04
N ARG A 284 22.19 14.99 -6.34
CA ARG A 284 23.50 14.60 -5.84
C ARG A 284 23.43 13.43 -4.85
N ASN A 285 22.35 13.33 -4.08
CA ASN A 285 22.17 12.24 -3.11
C ASN A 285 22.21 10.86 -3.76
N PHE A 286 21.74 10.71 -5.01
CA PHE A 286 21.87 9.45 -5.72
C PHE A 286 23.24 9.26 -6.37
N GLN A 287 23.84 10.34 -6.90
CA GLN A 287 25.12 10.31 -7.60
C GLN A 287 26.32 10.14 -6.67
N GLU A 288 26.22 10.71 -5.46
CA GLU A 288 27.31 10.74 -4.47
C GLU A 288 27.19 9.63 -3.40
N ARG A 289 26.31 8.64 -3.64
CA ARG A 289 26.25 7.47 -2.74
C ARG A 289 27.59 6.74 -2.71
N ARG A 290 27.94 6.27 -1.54
CA ARG A 290 29.18 5.53 -1.25
C ARG A 290 28.86 4.09 -0.81
N PRO A 291 28.32 3.21 -1.73
CA PRO A 291 27.88 1.85 -1.38
C PRO A 291 28.97 1.02 -0.70
N GLU A 292 30.23 1.28 -1.04
CA GLU A 292 31.38 0.62 -0.43
C GLU A 292 31.54 0.88 1.08
N LEU A 293 30.86 1.90 1.61
CA LEU A 293 30.85 2.22 3.05
C LEU A 293 29.67 1.58 3.80
N TYR A 294 28.69 1.04 3.07
CA TYR A 294 27.41 0.61 3.66
C TYR A 294 27.34 -0.88 3.97
N GLY A 295 28.44 -1.62 3.75
CA GLY A 295 28.47 -3.08 3.95
C GLY A 295 27.93 -3.51 5.32
N LYS A 296 28.24 -2.76 6.38
CA LYS A 296 27.75 -3.04 7.73
C LYS A 296 26.22 -3.01 7.88
N ALA A 297 25.55 -2.18 7.07
CA ALA A 297 24.07 -2.06 7.10
C ALA A 297 23.37 -3.31 6.54
N VAL A 298 24.05 -4.18 5.81
CA VAL A 298 23.49 -5.41 5.23
C VAL A 298 24.01 -6.69 5.90
N GLU A 299 24.85 -6.56 6.91
CA GLU A 299 25.30 -7.69 7.71
C GLU A 299 24.27 -8.04 8.79
N PRO A 300 24.01 -9.35 9.00
CA PRO A 300 23.19 -9.76 10.13
C PRO A 300 23.77 -9.24 11.45
N MET A 301 22.90 -8.74 12.33
CA MET A 301 23.32 -8.38 13.70
C MET A 301 23.81 -9.62 14.43
N SER A 302 24.95 -9.52 15.11
CA SER A 302 25.37 -10.55 16.05
C SER A 302 24.41 -10.61 17.23
N ASN A 303 24.24 -11.78 17.86
CA ASN A 303 23.40 -11.97 19.03
C ASN A 303 23.73 -11.02 20.21
N ASN A 304 24.90 -10.42 20.20
CA ASN A 304 25.38 -9.50 21.26
C ASN A 304 25.03 -8.03 20.97
N GLY A 305 24.44 -7.71 19.80
CA GLY A 305 24.17 -6.33 19.42
C GLY A 305 25.43 -5.45 19.29
N PRO A 306 25.30 -4.22 18.79
CA PRO A 306 26.44 -3.30 18.64
C PRO A 306 26.92 -2.71 19.97
N CYS A 307 26.23 -2.92 21.07
CA CYS A 307 26.51 -2.30 22.38
C CYS A 307 27.33 -3.18 23.34
N ASN A 308 27.68 -4.40 22.96
CA ASN A 308 28.40 -5.37 23.79
C ASN A 308 29.83 -5.64 23.30
N SER A 309 30.46 -4.67 22.63
CA SER A 309 31.91 -4.69 22.32
C SER A 309 32.69 -3.87 23.30
#